data_d473165ce779df6be7978d058a1d1cdf
#
_entry.id   d473165ce779df6be7978d058a1d1cdf
#
_cell.length_a   1.000
_cell.length_b   1.000
_cell.length_c   1.000
_cell.angle_alpha   90.00
_cell.angle_beta   90.00
_cell.angle_gamma   90.00
#
_symmetry.space_group_name_H-M   'P 1'
#
loop_
_entity.id
_entity.type
_entity.pdbx_description
1 polymer ?
#
loop_
_entity_poly.entity_id
_entity_poly.type
_entity_poly.pdbx_seq_one_letter_code
_entity_poly.pdbx_strand_id
1 'polypeptide(L)'
;MNFESWIALQKLYNDYASSLDDGPLSDWTEFFTEECLYLIQPRDNYDAGLPMAVVRCESRGMLQDRVTAVQETIMFEPRYLRHHITNIEADDASSDEFQVRANYSVIEVLNDDLPRILSAGRYLDRVVLENGLLRFKEKRVIYDSVLVPNSLIYPL
;
A
#
# COMPACT_ATOMS: atom_id res chain seq x y z
N MET A 1 6.93 -12.68 17.58
CA MET A 1 5.59 -12.01 17.60
C MET A 1 4.64 -12.79 18.49
N ASN A 2 3.90 -12.14 19.38
CA ASN A 2 2.86 -12.78 20.19
C ASN A 2 1.50 -12.74 19.44
N PHE A 3 0.48 -13.42 20.00
CA PHE A 3 -0.83 -13.54 19.37
C PHE A 3 -1.55 -12.17 19.23
N GLU A 4 -1.45 -11.31 20.24
CA GLU A 4 -2.07 -9.98 20.21
C GLU A 4 -1.47 -9.10 19.11
N SER A 5 -0.14 -9.09 18.99
CA SER A 5 0.56 -8.36 17.91
C SER A 5 0.18 -8.90 16.54
N TRP A 6 0.00 -10.23 16.42
CA TRP A 6 -0.45 -10.84 15.17
C TRP A 6 -1.86 -10.39 14.77
N ILE A 7 -2.81 -10.39 15.72
CA ILE A 7 -4.17 -9.89 15.45
C ILE A 7 -4.16 -8.40 15.09
N ALA A 8 -3.38 -7.59 15.78
CA ALA A 8 -3.24 -6.16 15.47
C ALA A 8 -2.65 -5.95 14.06
N LEU A 9 -1.68 -6.78 13.66
CA LEU A 9 -1.10 -6.73 12.32
C LEU A 9 -2.13 -7.12 11.24
N GLN A 10 -2.88 -8.19 11.43
CA GLN A 10 -3.96 -8.59 10.52
C GLN A 10 -5.00 -7.47 10.38
N LYS A 11 -5.36 -6.83 11.50
CA LYS A 11 -6.28 -5.70 11.49
C LYS A 11 -5.71 -4.52 10.70
N LEU A 12 -4.43 -4.19 10.86
CA LEU A 12 -3.78 -3.11 10.09
C LEU A 12 -3.95 -3.32 8.59
N TYR A 13 -3.67 -4.52 8.08
CA TYR A 13 -3.78 -4.82 6.66
C TYR A 13 -5.22 -4.85 6.16
N ASN A 14 -6.15 -5.35 6.96
CA ASN A 14 -7.57 -5.35 6.63
C ASN A 14 -8.14 -3.91 6.58
N ASP A 15 -7.82 -3.09 7.57
CA ASP A 15 -8.26 -1.70 7.62
C ASP A 15 -7.64 -0.88 6.47
N TYR A 16 -6.36 -1.11 6.16
CA TYR A 16 -5.67 -0.51 5.02
C TYR A 16 -6.40 -0.81 3.70
N ALA A 17 -6.67 -2.09 3.42
CA ALA A 17 -7.40 -2.50 2.23
C ALA A 17 -8.81 -1.87 2.18
N SER A 18 -9.56 -1.93 3.29
CA SER A 18 -10.91 -1.38 3.36
C SER A 18 -10.94 0.15 3.17
N SER A 19 -9.94 0.85 3.69
CA SER A 19 -9.80 2.30 3.51
C SER A 19 -9.62 2.68 2.03
N LEU A 20 -8.81 1.92 1.29
CA LEU A 20 -8.58 2.14 -0.15
C LEU A 20 -9.78 1.73 -1.01
N ASP A 21 -10.51 0.69 -0.61
CA ASP A 21 -11.61 0.14 -1.38
C ASP A 21 -12.92 0.94 -1.21
N ASP A 22 -13.26 1.29 0.00
CA ASP A 22 -14.59 1.82 0.33
C ASP A 22 -14.55 3.07 1.24
N GLY A 23 -13.37 3.44 1.75
CA GLY A 23 -13.20 4.59 2.64
C GLY A 23 -12.94 5.91 1.92
N PRO A 24 -12.96 7.03 2.67
CA PRO A 24 -12.38 8.27 2.18
C PRO A 24 -10.87 8.09 1.96
N LEU A 25 -10.37 8.47 0.80
CA LEU A 25 -8.94 8.32 0.49
C LEU A 25 -8.03 9.08 1.48
N SER A 26 -8.53 10.14 2.11
CA SER A 26 -7.81 10.87 3.17
C SER A 26 -7.39 9.99 4.33
N ASP A 27 -8.19 8.98 4.68
CA ASP A 27 -7.93 8.11 5.84
C ASP A 27 -6.72 7.18 5.60
N TRP A 28 -6.38 6.92 4.32
CA TRP A 28 -5.22 6.11 3.93
C TRP A 28 -3.90 6.62 4.52
N THR A 29 -3.74 7.94 4.64
CA THR A 29 -2.50 8.53 5.16
C THR A 29 -2.26 8.25 6.65
N GLU A 30 -3.32 7.95 7.40
CA GLU A 30 -3.26 7.66 8.84
C GLU A 30 -2.63 6.30 9.17
N PHE A 31 -2.52 5.42 8.18
CA PHE A 31 -1.82 4.14 8.36
C PHE A 31 -0.30 4.27 8.42
N PHE A 32 0.24 5.46 8.15
CA PHE A 32 1.68 5.71 8.08
C PHE A 32 2.18 6.53 9.26
N THR A 33 3.46 6.36 9.61
CA THR A 33 4.15 7.26 10.53
C THR A 33 4.39 8.63 9.85
N GLU A 34 4.69 9.67 10.64
CA GLU A 34 4.97 11.02 10.09
C GLU A 34 6.14 10.99 9.10
N GLU A 35 7.26 10.38 9.54
CA GLU A 35 8.39 10.07 8.67
C GLU A 35 8.20 8.66 8.13
N CYS A 36 7.76 8.52 6.90
CA CYS A 36 7.51 7.24 6.26
C CYS A 36 8.08 7.17 4.85
N LEU A 37 8.17 5.96 4.33
CA LEU A 37 8.54 5.71 2.94
C LEU A 37 7.45 4.85 2.28
N TYR A 38 6.83 5.38 1.23
CA TYR A 38 5.90 4.65 0.37
C TYR A 38 6.44 4.58 -1.04
N LEU A 39 6.66 3.37 -1.55
CA LEU A 39 7.20 3.11 -2.87
C LEU A 39 6.29 2.17 -3.66
N ILE A 40 6.09 2.48 -4.95
CA ILE A 40 5.57 1.53 -5.93
C ILE A 40 6.63 1.36 -7.00
N GLN A 41 7.17 0.15 -7.16
CA GLN A 41 8.27 -0.11 -8.08
C GLN A 41 8.11 -1.46 -8.79
N PRO A 42 8.62 -1.60 -10.01
CA PRO A 42 8.59 -2.87 -10.72
C PRO A 42 9.57 -3.87 -10.10
N ARG A 43 9.21 -5.14 -10.18
CA ARG A 43 9.99 -6.25 -9.62
C ARG A 43 11.40 -6.35 -10.19
N ASP A 44 11.57 -6.16 -11.49
CA ASP A 44 12.88 -6.21 -12.14
C ASP A 44 13.83 -5.12 -11.61
N ASN A 45 13.33 -3.90 -11.38
CA ASN A 45 14.11 -2.84 -10.74
C ASN A 45 14.46 -3.18 -9.29
N TYR A 46 13.52 -3.71 -8.54
CA TYR A 46 13.78 -4.12 -7.17
C TYR A 46 14.82 -5.23 -7.09
N ASP A 47 14.67 -6.29 -7.89
CA ASP A 47 15.58 -7.44 -7.92
C ASP A 47 16.99 -7.04 -8.42
N ALA A 48 17.10 -6.03 -9.28
CA ALA A 48 18.36 -5.45 -9.74
C ALA A 48 18.97 -4.41 -8.78
N GLY A 49 18.30 -4.09 -7.68
CA GLY A 49 18.76 -3.08 -6.72
C GLY A 49 18.72 -1.64 -7.26
N LEU A 50 17.90 -1.39 -8.29
CA LEU A 50 17.76 -0.07 -8.90
C LEU A 50 16.78 0.80 -8.10
N PRO A 51 17.06 2.11 -7.93
CA PRO A 51 16.27 2.99 -7.06
C PRO A 51 14.99 3.51 -7.71
N MET A 52 14.73 3.21 -8.98
CA MET A 52 13.59 3.76 -9.71
C MET A 52 12.27 3.20 -9.18
N ALA A 53 11.33 4.10 -8.92
CA ALA A 53 9.95 3.80 -8.53
C ALA A 53 8.99 4.67 -9.35
N VAL A 54 7.80 4.16 -9.62
CA VAL A 54 6.73 4.94 -10.29
C VAL A 54 6.03 5.88 -9.31
N VAL A 55 6.03 5.53 -8.03
CA VAL A 55 5.57 6.39 -6.94
C VAL A 55 6.60 6.35 -5.83
N ARG A 56 6.97 7.52 -5.30
CA ARG A 56 7.86 7.67 -4.15
C ARG A 56 7.36 8.81 -3.28
N CYS A 57 6.99 8.51 -2.05
CA CYS A 57 6.64 9.48 -1.03
C CYS A 57 7.47 9.20 0.23
N GLU A 58 8.12 10.23 0.76
CA GLU A 58 9.10 10.11 1.85
C GLU A 58 8.59 10.75 3.17
N SER A 59 7.31 11.10 3.22
CA SER A 59 6.64 11.60 4.43
C SER A 59 5.13 11.46 4.30
N ARG A 60 4.44 11.50 5.44
CA ARG A 60 2.96 11.56 5.45
C ARG A 60 2.44 12.80 4.71
N GLY A 61 3.14 13.93 4.79
CA GLY A 61 2.79 15.13 4.04
C GLY A 61 2.76 14.89 2.53
N MET A 62 3.74 14.17 1.96
CA MET A 62 3.73 13.80 0.54
C MET A 62 2.57 12.85 0.19
N LEU A 63 2.15 11.97 1.11
CA LEU A 63 0.97 11.13 0.90
C LEU A 63 -0.31 11.98 0.87
N GLN A 64 -0.43 12.98 1.76
CA GLN A 64 -1.55 13.91 1.80
C GLN A 64 -1.62 14.77 0.52
N ASP A 65 -0.48 15.26 0.03
CA ASP A 65 -0.40 15.97 -1.25
C ASP A 65 -0.89 15.10 -2.41
N ARG A 66 -0.54 13.81 -2.41
CA ARG A 66 -1.03 12.86 -3.40
C ARG A 66 -2.54 12.65 -3.30
N VAL A 67 -3.10 12.53 -2.10
CA VAL A 67 -4.56 12.45 -1.89
C VAL A 67 -5.24 13.70 -2.43
N THR A 68 -4.74 14.87 -2.10
CA THR A 68 -5.25 16.15 -2.61
C THR A 68 -5.22 16.19 -4.15
N ALA A 69 -4.12 15.76 -4.76
CA ALA A 69 -4.01 15.69 -6.22
C ALA A 69 -5.07 14.78 -6.84
N VAL A 70 -5.30 13.61 -6.27
CA VAL A 70 -6.34 12.67 -6.75
C VAL A 70 -7.75 13.27 -6.61
N GLN A 71 -8.04 13.91 -5.49
CA GLN A 71 -9.38 14.43 -5.21
C GLN A 71 -9.71 15.73 -5.95
N GLU A 72 -8.72 16.61 -6.17
CA GLU A 72 -8.97 17.97 -6.61
C GLU A 72 -8.46 18.27 -8.03
N THR A 73 -7.44 17.56 -8.52
CA THR A 73 -6.75 17.95 -9.75
C THR A 73 -6.74 16.88 -10.84
N ILE A 74 -6.81 15.61 -10.50
CA ILE A 74 -6.74 14.52 -11.48
C ILE A 74 -8.15 14.20 -11.96
N MET A 75 -8.35 14.25 -13.27
CA MET A 75 -9.57 13.76 -13.90
C MET A 75 -9.39 12.30 -14.30
N PHE A 76 -10.26 11.44 -13.81
CA PHE A 76 -10.22 10.01 -14.09
C PHE A 76 -11.63 9.40 -14.11
N GLU A 77 -11.76 8.26 -14.76
CA GLU A 77 -13.02 7.52 -14.78
C GLU A 77 -13.31 6.93 -13.39
N PRO A 78 -14.54 7.07 -12.87
CA PRO A 78 -14.95 6.45 -11.61
C PRO A 78 -14.75 4.94 -11.65
N ARG A 79 -14.29 4.37 -10.55
CA ARG A 79 -13.96 2.95 -10.45
C ARG A 79 -14.20 2.40 -9.06
N TYR A 80 -14.41 1.10 -8.99
CA TYR A 80 -14.36 0.32 -7.75
C TYR A 80 -13.05 -0.46 -7.70
N LEU A 81 -12.44 -0.49 -6.53
CA LEU A 81 -11.24 -1.28 -6.27
C LEU A 81 -11.53 -2.34 -5.22
N ARG A 82 -10.80 -3.46 -5.30
CA ARG A 82 -10.76 -4.47 -4.25
C ARG A 82 -9.33 -4.94 -4.07
N HIS A 83 -8.77 -4.65 -2.90
CA HIS A 83 -7.44 -5.08 -2.49
C HIS A 83 -7.55 -6.44 -1.79
N HIS A 84 -6.91 -7.45 -2.37
CA HIS A 84 -6.74 -8.76 -1.75
C HIS A 84 -5.32 -8.87 -1.23
N ILE A 85 -5.17 -8.96 0.08
CA ILE A 85 -3.87 -9.10 0.75
C ILE A 85 -3.83 -10.48 1.41
N THR A 86 -2.84 -11.28 1.06
CA THR A 86 -2.74 -12.68 1.47
C THR A 86 -1.31 -13.03 1.86
N ASN A 87 -1.12 -14.22 2.44
CA ASN A 87 0.19 -14.75 2.77
C ASN A 87 1.03 -13.76 3.61
N ILE A 88 0.38 -13.13 4.59
CA ILE A 88 1.05 -12.21 5.49
C ILE A 88 2.00 -13.01 6.39
N GLU A 89 3.28 -12.68 6.33
CA GLU A 89 4.33 -13.23 7.17
C GLU A 89 5.04 -12.07 7.87
N ALA A 90 5.37 -12.23 9.14
CA ALA A 90 6.02 -11.18 9.91
C ALA A 90 7.11 -11.73 10.82
N ASP A 91 8.27 -11.12 10.76
CA ASP A 91 9.43 -11.38 11.60
C ASP A 91 9.64 -10.19 12.55
N ASP A 92 10.00 -10.49 13.82
CA ASP A 92 10.36 -9.45 14.79
C ASP A 92 11.70 -8.82 14.38
N ALA A 93 11.73 -7.53 14.11
CA ALA A 93 12.97 -6.78 13.90
C ALA A 93 13.47 -6.18 15.22
N SER A 94 12.55 -5.79 16.10
CA SER A 94 12.79 -5.38 17.49
C SER A 94 11.51 -5.56 18.31
N SER A 95 11.49 -5.07 19.57
CA SER A 95 10.29 -5.12 20.42
C SER A 95 9.07 -4.42 19.81
N ASP A 96 9.30 -3.37 19.03
CA ASP A 96 8.27 -2.46 18.54
C ASP A 96 8.29 -2.31 17.00
N GLU A 97 9.05 -3.16 16.30
CA GLU A 97 9.16 -3.13 14.83
C GLU A 97 9.10 -4.54 14.25
N PHE A 98 8.34 -4.68 13.17
CA PHE A 98 8.15 -5.91 12.41
C PHE A 98 8.55 -5.71 10.96
N GLN A 99 9.26 -6.71 10.41
CA GLN A 99 9.44 -6.87 8.97
C GLN A 99 8.31 -7.73 8.44
N VAL A 100 7.54 -7.21 7.51
CA VAL A 100 6.34 -7.91 7.02
C VAL A 100 6.43 -8.13 5.53
N ARG A 101 6.06 -9.34 5.11
CA ARG A 101 5.88 -9.71 3.70
C ARG A 101 4.45 -10.14 3.49
N ALA A 102 3.87 -9.75 2.38
CA ALA A 102 2.54 -10.18 1.97
C ALA A 102 2.44 -10.24 0.44
N ASN A 103 1.53 -11.03 -0.07
CA ASN A 103 1.11 -10.94 -1.47
C ASN A 103 -0.09 -10.00 -1.58
N TYR A 104 -0.19 -9.31 -2.70
CA TYR A 104 -1.36 -8.50 -2.99
C TYR A 104 -1.84 -8.67 -4.42
N SER A 105 -3.13 -8.45 -4.63
CA SER A 105 -3.72 -8.19 -5.92
C SER A 105 -4.83 -7.16 -5.78
N VAL A 106 -4.96 -6.29 -6.78
CA VAL A 106 -6.01 -5.28 -6.84
C VAL A 106 -6.87 -5.55 -8.06
N ILE A 107 -8.16 -5.76 -7.82
CA ILE A 107 -9.17 -5.86 -8.86
C ILE A 107 -9.77 -4.47 -9.06
N GLU A 108 -9.90 -4.06 -10.32
CA GLU A 108 -10.52 -2.81 -10.72
C GLU A 108 -11.77 -3.10 -11.57
N VAL A 109 -12.83 -2.36 -11.31
CA VAL A 109 -14.05 -2.36 -12.11
C VAL A 109 -14.36 -0.93 -12.54
N LEU A 110 -14.28 -0.65 -13.83
CA LEU A 110 -14.74 0.58 -14.44
C LEU A 110 -16.23 0.52 -14.71
N ASN A 111 -16.87 1.65 -14.94
CA ASN A 111 -18.34 1.78 -14.96
C ASN A 111 -19.04 0.81 -15.95
N ASP A 112 -18.48 0.62 -17.14
CA ASP A 112 -19.05 -0.19 -18.21
C ASP A 112 -18.16 -1.38 -18.62
N ASP A 113 -17.27 -1.82 -17.71
CA ASP A 113 -16.28 -2.83 -18.03
C ASP A 113 -16.36 -4.04 -17.08
N LEU A 114 -15.79 -5.17 -17.50
CA LEU A 114 -15.66 -6.34 -16.67
C LEU A 114 -14.55 -6.15 -15.63
N PRO A 115 -14.62 -6.82 -14.46
CA PRO A 115 -13.55 -6.82 -13.50
C PRO A 115 -12.22 -7.23 -14.14
N ARG A 116 -11.16 -6.48 -13.86
CA ARG A 116 -9.81 -6.80 -14.31
C ARG A 116 -8.81 -6.71 -13.17
N ILE A 117 -7.71 -7.44 -13.26
CA ILE A 117 -6.60 -7.27 -12.34
C ILE A 117 -5.85 -6.01 -12.76
N LEU A 118 -5.85 -5.01 -11.88
CA LEU A 118 -5.11 -3.76 -12.08
C LEU A 118 -3.62 -3.95 -11.80
N SER A 119 -3.30 -4.63 -10.70
CA SER A 119 -1.93 -4.87 -10.23
C SER A 119 -1.88 -6.12 -9.38
N ALA A 120 -0.75 -6.83 -9.41
CA ALA A 120 -0.45 -7.93 -8.51
C ALA A 120 1.04 -7.99 -8.23
N GLY A 121 1.40 -8.46 -7.03
CA GLY A 121 2.77 -8.57 -6.60
C GLY A 121 2.88 -8.81 -5.11
N ARG A 122 3.85 -8.18 -4.48
CA ARG A 122 4.12 -8.34 -3.05
C ARG A 122 4.33 -7.01 -2.34
N TYR A 123 4.01 -7.00 -1.06
CA TYR A 123 4.40 -5.97 -0.12
C TYR A 123 5.65 -6.40 0.64
N LEU A 124 6.58 -5.48 0.83
CA LEU A 124 7.70 -5.60 1.75
C LEU A 124 7.66 -4.36 2.65
N ASP A 125 7.23 -4.57 3.88
CA ASP A 125 6.84 -3.48 4.75
C ASP A 125 7.66 -3.50 6.05
N ARG A 126 7.87 -2.32 6.62
CA ARG A 126 8.31 -2.12 8.01
C ARG A 126 7.16 -1.51 8.78
N VAL A 127 6.68 -2.26 9.76
CA VAL A 127 5.56 -1.86 10.63
C VAL A 127 6.11 -1.58 12.02
N VAL A 128 5.73 -0.45 12.60
CA VAL A 128 6.16 -0.04 13.94
C VAL A 128 4.96 0.21 14.84
N LEU A 129 5.17 -0.02 16.15
CA LEU A 129 4.21 0.37 17.18
C LEU A 129 4.45 1.84 17.56
N GLU A 130 3.50 2.70 17.24
CA GLU A 130 3.54 4.13 17.54
C GLU A 130 2.28 4.53 18.30
N ASN A 131 2.43 5.02 19.54
CA ASN A 131 1.31 5.43 20.39
C ASN A 131 0.23 4.35 20.59
N GLY A 132 0.66 3.09 20.69
CA GLY A 132 -0.25 1.95 20.87
C GLY A 132 -0.94 1.45 19.59
N LEU A 133 -0.61 2.01 18.42
CA LEU A 133 -1.14 1.59 17.13
C LEU A 133 -0.01 1.14 16.20
N LEU A 134 -0.26 0.10 15.43
CA LEU A 134 0.65 -0.31 14.37
C LEU A 134 0.52 0.62 13.16
N ARG A 135 1.66 1.08 12.63
CA ARG A 135 1.74 1.96 11.46
C ARG A 135 2.84 1.50 10.50
N PHE A 136 2.66 1.78 9.22
CA PHE A 136 3.71 1.60 8.23
C PHE A 136 4.77 2.71 8.37
N LYS A 137 5.99 2.33 8.73
CA LYS A 137 7.17 3.18 8.62
C LYS A 137 7.73 3.12 7.19
N GLU A 138 7.62 1.96 6.58
CA GLU A 138 7.95 1.75 5.18
C GLU A 138 6.97 0.78 4.55
N LYS A 139 6.46 1.11 3.38
CA LYS A 139 5.65 0.22 2.56
C LYS A 139 6.17 0.21 1.14
N ARG A 140 6.68 -0.94 0.71
CA ARG A 140 7.14 -1.19 -0.65
C ARG A 140 6.15 -2.07 -1.38
N VAL A 141 5.52 -1.50 -2.37
CA VAL A 141 4.64 -2.20 -3.30
C VAL A 141 5.47 -2.61 -4.51
N ILE A 142 5.73 -3.90 -4.66
CA ILE A 142 6.52 -4.44 -5.75
C ILE A 142 5.58 -5.20 -6.68
N TYR A 143 5.30 -4.63 -7.84
CA TYR A 143 4.43 -5.26 -8.82
C TYR A 143 5.20 -6.17 -9.79
N ASP A 144 4.58 -7.30 -10.15
CA ASP A 144 5.23 -8.37 -10.93
C ASP A 144 5.23 -8.10 -12.43
N SER A 145 4.36 -7.24 -12.92
CA SER A 145 4.24 -6.93 -14.35
C SER A 145 5.36 -5.97 -14.79
N VAL A 146 5.85 -6.15 -16.01
CA VAL A 146 6.76 -5.18 -16.64
C VAL A 146 6.01 -3.92 -17.08
N LEU A 147 4.73 -4.07 -17.40
CA LEU A 147 3.87 -2.98 -17.84
C LEU A 147 3.07 -2.43 -16.67
N VAL A 148 3.01 -1.10 -16.58
CA VAL A 148 2.14 -0.36 -15.67
C VAL A 148 0.95 0.13 -16.47
N PRO A 149 -0.28 0.14 -15.91
CA PRO A 149 -1.38 0.88 -16.50
C PRO A 149 -0.99 2.34 -16.77
N ASN A 150 -1.51 2.94 -17.82
CA ASN A 150 -1.17 4.31 -18.24
C ASN A 150 -1.34 5.37 -17.14
N SER A 151 -2.14 5.07 -16.11
CA SER A 151 -2.26 5.91 -14.93
C SER A 151 -2.51 5.05 -13.70
N LEU A 152 -1.59 5.08 -12.77
CA LEU A 152 -1.76 4.54 -11.42
C LEU A 152 -2.24 5.68 -10.53
N ILE A 153 -3.56 5.84 -10.40
CA ILE A 153 -4.18 6.98 -9.73
C ILE A 153 -4.25 6.73 -8.22
N TYR A 154 -4.87 5.61 -7.85
CA TYR A 154 -5.03 5.23 -6.45
C TYR A 154 -3.78 4.51 -5.92
N PRO A 155 -3.53 4.59 -4.60
CA PRO A 155 -2.54 3.74 -3.93
C PRO A 155 -2.85 2.25 -4.12
N LEU A 156 -1.79 1.44 -3.97
CA LEU A 156 -1.88 -0.03 -4.04
C LEU A 156 -1.58 -0.65 -2.68
#